data_0ee4c4d183f754d12c45806fee67a7dd
#
_entry.id   0ee4c4d183f754d12c45806fee67a7dd
#
_cell.length_a   1.000
_cell.length_b   1.000
_cell.length_c   1.000
_cell.angle_alpha   90.00
_cell.angle_beta   90.00
_cell.angle_gamma   90.00
#
_symmetry.space_group_name_H-M   'P 1'
#
loop_
_entity.id
_entity.type
_entity.pdbx_description
1 polymer ?
#
loop_
_entity_poly.entity_id
_entity_poly.type
_entity_poly.pdbx_seq_one_letter_code
_entity_poly.pdbx_strand_id
1 'polypeptide(L)'
;MYMFIRKYTKVRSVADAARRGKSGVGQILRGSAGFRSYYILDGGQGVGVAVMIFEDRESANAANDKVLGFVQASLHDLDLGDPEIIAGEVLVNIESNA
;
A
#
# COMPACT_ATOMS: atom_id res chain seq x y z
N MET A 1 -14.45 1.18 -8.37
CA MET A 1 -13.16 0.65 -7.88
C MET A 1 -12.19 1.82 -7.66
N TYR A 2 -11.57 1.87 -6.51
CA TYR A 2 -10.72 2.98 -6.10
C TYR A 2 -9.30 2.48 -5.87
N MET A 3 -8.31 3.18 -6.41
CA MET A 3 -6.90 2.81 -6.24
C MET A 3 -6.21 3.85 -5.37
N PHE A 4 -5.40 3.38 -4.42
CA PHE A 4 -4.66 4.20 -3.48
C PHE A 4 -3.19 3.82 -3.53
N ILE A 5 -2.33 4.78 -3.86
CA ILE A 5 -0.90 4.54 -4.08
C ILE A 5 -0.09 5.35 -3.07
N ARG A 6 0.85 4.70 -2.40
CA ARG A 6 1.85 5.35 -1.55
C ARG A 6 3.23 5.10 -2.13
N LYS A 7 3.95 6.17 -2.44
CA LYS A 7 5.30 6.08 -3.00
C LYS A 7 6.31 6.59 -1.99
N TYR A 8 7.27 5.73 -1.65
CA TYR A 8 8.40 6.05 -0.78
C TYR A 8 9.66 6.11 -1.63
N THR A 9 10.55 7.10 -1.38
CA THR A 9 11.72 7.33 -2.25
C THR A 9 13.06 7.16 -1.55
N LYS A 10 13.06 6.85 -0.26
CA LYS A 10 14.29 6.73 0.54
C LYS A 10 14.33 5.41 1.31
N VAL A 11 13.89 4.34 0.69
CA VAL A 11 13.86 3.03 1.32
C VAL A 11 15.20 2.33 1.15
N ARG A 12 15.82 1.89 2.24
CA ARG A 12 17.11 1.20 2.18
C ARG A 12 16.99 -0.14 1.48
N SER A 13 15.94 -0.89 1.80
CA SER A 13 15.64 -2.17 1.17
C SER A 13 14.14 -2.33 1.09
N VAL A 14 13.61 -2.21 -0.12
CA VAL A 14 12.17 -2.38 -0.37
C VAL A 14 11.77 -3.82 -0.06
N ALA A 15 12.60 -4.80 -0.43
CA ALA A 15 12.34 -6.20 -0.15
C ALA A 15 12.24 -6.47 1.35
N ASP A 16 13.13 -5.89 2.15
CA ASP A 16 13.10 -6.08 3.60
C ASP A 16 11.87 -5.41 4.23
N ALA A 17 11.56 -4.18 3.82
CA ALA A 17 10.38 -3.47 4.30
C ALA A 17 9.10 -4.24 3.96
N ALA A 18 9.00 -4.74 2.75
CA ALA A 18 7.85 -5.55 2.30
C ALA A 18 7.72 -6.83 3.12
N ARG A 19 8.82 -7.54 3.33
CA ARG A 19 8.84 -8.77 4.11
C ARG A 19 8.38 -8.53 5.55
N ARG A 20 8.90 -7.47 6.18
CA ARG A 20 8.57 -7.15 7.58
C ARG A 20 7.13 -6.69 7.75
N GLY A 21 6.60 -5.97 6.76
CA GLY A 21 5.23 -5.43 6.82
C GLY A 21 4.14 -6.39 6.36
N LYS A 22 4.49 -7.42 5.61
CA LYS A 22 3.55 -8.30 4.90
C LYS A 22 2.45 -8.86 5.79
N SER A 23 2.82 -9.42 6.91
CA SER A 23 1.88 -10.11 7.79
C SER A 23 0.88 -9.13 8.44
N GLY A 24 1.38 -8.04 9.02
CA GLY A 24 0.54 -7.05 9.70
C GLY A 24 -0.37 -6.29 8.75
N VAL A 25 0.19 -5.83 7.63
CA VAL A 25 -0.60 -5.14 6.60
C VAL A 25 -1.64 -6.09 6.02
N GLY A 26 -1.26 -7.33 5.75
CA GLY A 26 -2.18 -8.34 5.23
C GLY A 26 -3.37 -8.57 6.14
N GLN A 27 -3.14 -8.66 7.46
CA GLN A 27 -4.22 -8.80 8.43
C GLN A 27 -5.17 -7.61 8.41
N ILE A 28 -4.64 -6.40 8.39
CA ILE A 28 -5.44 -5.18 8.33
C ILE A 28 -6.31 -5.17 7.07
N LEU A 29 -5.71 -5.45 5.91
CA LEU A 29 -6.41 -5.39 4.65
C LEU A 29 -7.50 -6.45 4.52
N ARG A 30 -7.22 -7.69 4.92
CA ARG A 30 -8.22 -8.76 4.89
C ARG A 30 -9.41 -8.48 5.79
N GLY A 31 -9.21 -7.74 6.87
CA GLY A 31 -10.27 -7.30 7.77
C GLY A 31 -10.95 -6.00 7.36
N SER A 32 -10.55 -5.39 6.24
CA SER A 32 -11.07 -4.10 5.80
C SER A 32 -12.20 -4.28 4.79
N ALA A 33 -13.31 -3.56 5.01
CA ALA A 33 -14.43 -3.59 4.09
C ALA A 33 -14.00 -3.12 2.70
N GLY A 34 -14.50 -3.78 1.67
CA GLY A 34 -14.26 -3.38 0.28
C GLY A 34 -12.87 -3.66 -0.26
N PHE A 35 -12.02 -4.35 0.49
CA PHE A 35 -10.67 -4.68 0.02
C PHE A 35 -10.71 -5.61 -1.19
N ARG A 36 -9.89 -5.32 -2.21
CA ARG A 36 -9.76 -6.15 -3.42
C ARG A 36 -8.35 -6.70 -3.60
N SER A 37 -7.35 -5.83 -3.67
CA SER A 37 -5.98 -6.25 -3.97
C SER A 37 -4.96 -5.33 -3.32
N TYR A 38 -3.75 -5.86 -3.14
CA TYR A 38 -2.62 -5.12 -2.58
C TYR A 38 -1.33 -5.58 -3.22
N TYR A 39 -0.52 -4.62 -3.63
CA TYR A 39 0.78 -4.89 -4.25
C TYR A 39 1.85 -4.00 -3.63
N ILE A 40 3.04 -4.58 -3.45
CA ILE A 40 4.25 -3.80 -3.20
C ILE A 40 5.16 -4.01 -4.40
N LEU A 41 5.66 -2.93 -4.96
CA LEU A 41 6.66 -3.04 -6.02
C LEU A 41 7.94 -2.34 -5.63
N ASP A 42 9.04 -2.88 -6.10
CA ASP A 42 10.37 -2.32 -5.95
C ASP A 42 10.72 -1.58 -7.24
N GLY A 43 10.77 -0.25 -7.16
CA GLY A 43 11.10 0.59 -8.31
C GLY A 43 12.59 0.77 -8.53
N GLY A 44 13.41 0.20 -7.66
CA GLY A 44 14.86 0.37 -7.71
C GLY A 44 15.30 1.67 -7.04
N GLN A 45 16.57 1.74 -6.67
CA GLN A 45 17.21 2.94 -6.13
C GLN A 45 16.46 3.55 -4.92
N GLY A 46 15.93 2.69 -4.05
CA GLY A 46 15.23 3.13 -2.86
C GLY A 46 13.77 3.51 -3.06
N VAL A 47 13.22 3.29 -4.26
CA VAL A 47 11.80 3.57 -4.54
C VAL A 47 10.96 2.35 -4.26
N GLY A 48 10.05 2.48 -3.30
CA GLY A 48 9.07 1.44 -2.99
C GLY A 48 7.66 2.00 -3.15
N VAL A 49 6.79 1.23 -3.78
CA VAL A 49 5.42 1.67 -4.04
C VAL A 49 4.43 0.64 -3.50
N ALA A 50 3.48 1.10 -2.69
CA ALA A 50 2.38 0.29 -2.20
C ALA A 50 1.12 0.68 -2.96
N VAL A 51 0.44 -0.31 -3.53
CA VAL A 51 -0.80 -0.11 -4.29
C VAL A 51 -1.92 -0.89 -3.62
N MET A 52 -2.99 -0.19 -3.22
CA MET A 52 -4.19 -0.81 -2.65
C MET A 52 -5.38 -0.56 -3.58
N ILE A 53 -6.18 -1.58 -3.79
CA ILE A 53 -7.40 -1.46 -4.60
C ILE A 53 -8.59 -1.84 -3.74
N PHE A 54 -9.58 -0.95 -3.69
CA PHE A 54 -10.80 -1.07 -2.90
C PHE A 54 -12.03 -0.84 -3.76
N GLU A 55 -13.20 -1.24 -3.25
CA GLU A 55 -14.48 -1.00 -3.92
C GLU A 55 -14.77 0.49 -4.05
N ASP A 56 -14.44 1.28 -3.01
CA ASP A 56 -14.76 2.70 -2.98
C ASP A 56 -13.72 3.49 -2.20
N ARG A 57 -13.81 4.81 -2.33
CA ARG A 57 -12.90 5.77 -1.71
C ARG A 57 -12.92 5.72 -0.19
N GLU A 58 -14.10 5.62 0.39
CA GLU A 58 -14.25 5.64 1.85
C GLU A 58 -13.56 4.46 2.49
N SER A 59 -13.76 3.25 1.93
CA SER A 59 -13.10 2.04 2.40
C SER A 59 -11.59 2.13 2.26
N ALA A 60 -11.10 2.67 1.14
CA ALA A 60 -9.67 2.85 0.91
C ALA A 60 -9.04 3.80 1.93
N ASN A 61 -9.69 4.93 2.20
CA ASN A 61 -9.18 5.90 3.17
C ASN A 61 -9.14 5.32 4.58
N ALA A 62 -10.18 4.60 4.99
CA ALA A 62 -10.23 3.97 6.30
C ALA A 62 -9.11 2.93 6.47
N ALA A 63 -8.88 2.11 5.45
CA ALA A 63 -7.81 1.12 5.47
C ALA A 63 -6.43 1.77 5.49
N ASN A 64 -6.25 2.84 4.72
CA ASN A 64 -4.97 3.56 4.67
C ASN A 64 -4.58 4.10 6.05
N ASP A 65 -5.53 4.65 6.80
CA ASP A 65 -5.26 5.15 8.15
C ASP A 65 -4.73 4.05 9.06
N LYS A 66 -5.32 2.85 8.98
CA LYS A 66 -4.89 1.70 9.78
C LYS A 66 -3.51 1.21 9.33
N VAL A 67 -3.27 1.14 8.03
CA VAL A 67 -1.98 0.68 7.49
C VAL A 67 -0.87 1.65 7.87
N LEU A 68 -1.10 2.95 7.75
CA LEU A 68 -0.10 3.96 8.18
C LEU A 68 0.19 3.87 9.67
N GLY A 69 -0.83 3.65 10.49
CA GLY A 69 -0.65 3.46 11.93
C GLY A 69 0.25 2.27 12.23
N PHE A 70 0.04 1.15 11.53
CA PHE A 70 0.89 -0.04 11.65
C PHE A 70 2.33 0.25 11.21
N VAL A 71 2.51 0.90 10.07
CA VAL A 71 3.83 1.24 9.54
C VAL A 71 4.60 2.12 10.52
N GLN A 72 3.96 3.15 11.06
CA GLN A 72 4.58 4.06 12.02
C GLN A 72 4.96 3.35 13.32
N ALA A 73 4.12 2.44 13.80
CA ALA A 73 4.39 1.72 15.05
C ALA A 73 5.40 0.60 14.89
N SER A 74 5.35 -0.15 13.79
CA SER A 74 6.10 -1.40 13.63
C SER A 74 7.30 -1.30 12.71
N LEU A 75 7.35 -0.30 11.84
CA LEU A 75 8.43 -0.11 10.86
C LEU A 75 9.14 1.23 11.02
N HIS A 76 8.98 1.92 12.15
CA HIS A 76 9.58 3.24 12.37
C HIS A 76 11.12 3.22 12.30
N ASP A 77 11.73 2.10 12.65
CA ASP A 77 13.18 1.93 12.60
C ASP A 77 13.74 1.92 11.17
N LEU A 78 12.88 1.72 10.17
CA LEU A 78 13.29 1.75 8.78
C LEU A 78 13.38 3.17 8.21
N ASP A 79 12.87 4.15 8.94
CA ASP A 79 12.94 5.57 8.58
C ASP A 79 12.44 5.82 7.14
N LEU A 80 11.25 5.32 6.84
CA LEU A 80 10.69 5.37 5.49
C LEU A 80 10.30 6.79 5.04
N GLY A 81 10.12 7.71 5.99
CA GLY A 81 9.65 9.06 5.71
C GLY A 81 8.16 9.09 5.32
N ASP A 82 7.71 10.27 4.90
CA ASP A 82 6.33 10.45 4.46
C ASP A 82 6.18 10.04 2.99
N PRO A 83 5.18 9.23 2.66
CA PRO A 83 4.96 8.84 1.27
C PRO A 83 4.31 9.96 0.46
N GLU A 84 4.61 9.98 -0.83
CA GLU A 84 3.78 10.68 -1.81
C GLU A 84 2.54 9.84 -2.07
N ILE A 85 1.35 10.47 -1.99
CA ILE A 85 0.09 9.76 -2.15
C ILE A 85 -0.57 10.17 -3.46
N ILE A 86 -0.96 9.16 -4.24
CA ILE A 86 -1.76 9.33 -5.45
C ILE A 86 -2.96 8.40 -5.29
N ALA A 87 -4.16 8.96 -5.39
CA ALA A 87 -5.37 8.16 -5.21
C ALA A 87 -6.49 8.66 -6.11
N GLY A 88 -7.32 7.73 -6.59
CA GLY A 88 -8.44 8.10 -7.45
C GLY A 88 -9.26 6.92 -7.89
N GLU A 89 -10.36 7.23 -8.57
CA GLU A 89 -11.21 6.24 -9.20
C GLU A 89 -10.50 5.60 -10.39
N VAL A 90 -10.63 4.28 -10.51
CA VAL A 90 -10.12 3.56 -11.67
C VAL A 90 -11.07 3.77 -12.84
N LEU A 91 -10.59 4.42 -13.87
CA LEU A 91 -11.42 4.73 -15.05
C LEU A 91 -11.37 3.64 -16.11
N VAL A 92 -10.25 2.92 -16.19
CA VAL A 92 -10.06 1.85 -17.17
C VAL A 92 -9.43 0.66 -16.46
N ASN A 93 -10.02 -0.50 -16.60
CA ASN A 93 -9.49 -1.75 -16.06
C ASN A 93 -9.62 -2.81 -17.15
N ILE A 94 -8.50 -3.22 -17.72
CA ILE A 94 -8.46 -4.24 -18.76
C ILE A 94 -7.64 -5.40 -18.21
N GLU A 95 -8.23 -6.57 -18.18
CA GLU A 95 -7.57 -7.76 -17.66
C GLU A 95 -7.39 -8.80 -18.78
N SER A 96 -6.37 -9.64 -18.62
CA SER A 96 -6.17 -10.78 -19.50
C SER A 96 -7.28 -11.81 -19.30
N ASN A 97 -7.74 -12.44 -20.37
CA ASN A 97 -8.67 -13.56 -20.33
C ASN A 97 -7.97 -14.91 -20.21
N ALA A 98 -6.63 -14.90 -20.22
CA ALA A 98 -5.83 -16.11 -20.15
C ALA A 98 -5.68 -16.63 -18.73
#